data_ca5230202bcb5ddfb0db5369d9188583
#
_entry.id   ca5230202bcb5ddfb0db5369d9188583
#
_cell.length_a   1.000
_cell.length_b   1.000
_cell.length_c   1.000
_cell.angle_alpha   90.00
_cell.angle_beta   90.00
_cell.angle_gamma   90.00
#
_symmetry.space_group_name_H-M   'P 1'
#
loop_
_entity.id
_entity.type
_entity.pdbx_description
1 polymer ?
#
loop_
_entity_poly.entity_id
_entity_poly.type
_entity_poly.pdbx_seq_one_letter_code
_entity_poly.pdbx_strand_id
1 'polypeptide(L)'
;MLNWDEYGKEEKSTPPVTPEIKSEAPATKAEAQSTEPPQPVETAVSTESSKIVEGSRAAAAREAVNNLDETAGMEELDEMMENAGRVQVDQKMMINCKADLNQLVPFKYDWAWQKYLDGSANHWMPQEINMTNDIVLWKSEDGLTEDERVIVKRNLGFFSTADSLVANNLVLALYRLITNPECRQYILRQSLEEAIHTHAYQYCIESLGMDEGEIFNMYREVPCVARKASWGLKYTKEISDPDFKTGTEETDKQLLKNLIAFYCVLEGIFFYCGFTQILSMGRRNKMTGTAEQFQYILRDESMHVNFGIDVINQIKIENPHLW
;
A
#
# COMPACT_ATOMS: atom_id res chain seq x y z
N MET A 1 -1.14 -8.68 30.05
CA MET A 1 -2.03 -8.00 29.11
C MET A 1 -1.60 -6.56 29.07
N LEU A 2 -1.04 -6.13 27.93
CA LEU A 2 -0.70 -4.72 27.72
C LEU A 2 -2.00 -3.99 27.40
N ASN A 3 -2.31 -2.99 28.20
CA ASN A 3 -3.51 -2.16 28.03
C ASN A 3 -3.19 -1.07 26.99
N TRP A 4 -3.76 -1.18 25.79
CA TRP A 4 -3.54 -0.25 24.69
C TRP A 4 -4.25 1.09 24.84
N ASP A 5 -5.14 1.24 25.83
CA ASP A 5 -5.91 2.47 26.10
C ASP A 5 -5.07 3.59 26.75
N GLU A 6 -3.82 3.33 27.13
CA GLU A 6 -2.92 4.31 27.74
C GLU A 6 -1.98 5.03 26.75
N TYR A 7 -1.99 4.65 25.48
CA TYR A 7 -1.10 5.21 24.44
C TYR A 7 -1.67 6.45 23.74
N GLY A 8 -2.48 7.25 24.39
CA GLY A 8 -3.09 8.45 23.80
C GLY A 8 -3.29 9.62 24.76
N LYS A 9 -2.72 9.57 25.97
CA LYS A 9 -2.81 10.72 26.88
C LYS A 9 -1.51 11.52 26.84
N GLU A 10 -1.51 12.58 26.02
CA GLU A 10 -0.48 13.62 26.08
C GLU A 10 -0.46 14.26 27.46
N GLU A 11 0.59 14.01 28.24
CA GLU A 11 0.97 14.89 29.34
C GLU A 11 1.44 16.21 28.73
N LYS A 12 0.72 17.29 29.01
CA LYS A 12 1.14 18.66 28.71
C LYS A 12 2.43 18.97 29.47
N SER A 13 3.57 18.74 28.85
CA SER A 13 4.85 19.22 29.35
C SER A 13 5.03 20.69 28.96
N THR A 14 5.25 21.52 29.95
CA THR A 14 5.70 22.93 29.81
C THR A 14 6.99 22.98 29.00
N PRO A 15 7.12 23.93 28.06
CA PRO A 15 8.32 24.04 27.23
C PRO A 15 9.53 24.45 28.06
N PRO A 16 10.72 23.89 27.82
CA PRO A 16 11.94 24.33 28.48
C PRO A 16 12.36 25.72 27.97
N VAL A 17 12.76 26.58 28.91
CA VAL A 17 13.31 27.90 28.67
C VAL A 17 14.64 27.76 27.96
N THR A 18 14.76 28.31 26.75
CA THR A 18 16.00 28.37 25.95
C THR A 18 16.89 29.49 26.48
N PRO A 19 18.18 29.27 26.78
CA PRO A 19 19.10 30.38 27.06
C PRO A 19 19.49 31.09 25.77
N GLU A 20 19.38 32.40 25.78
CA GLU A 20 19.89 33.31 24.72
C GLU A 20 21.41 33.18 24.57
N ILE A 21 21.86 32.73 23.40
CA ILE A 21 23.26 32.83 22.98
C ILE A 21 23.39 34.06 22.07
N LYS A 22 24.08 35.08 22.55
CA LYS A 22 24.51 36.22 21.72
C LYS A 22 25.58 35.73 20.76
N SER A 23 25.33 35.80 19.46
CA SER A 23 26.33 35.61 18.44
C SER A 23 26.78 36.95 17.88
N GLU A 24 28.03 37.32 18.13
CA GLU A 24 28.74 38.35 17.37
C GLU A 24 29.19 37.77 16.05
N ALA A 25 28.84 38.45 14.94
CA ALA A 25 29.30 38.12 13.61
C ALA A 25 30.48 39.00 13.22
N PRO A 26 31.49 38.47 12.52
CA PRO A 26 32.35 39.31 11.69
C PRO A 26 31.91 39.20 10.21
N ALA A 27 31.66 40.35 9.62
CA ALA A 27 31.36 40.53 8.22
C ALA A 27 32.62 40.32 7.37
N THR A 28 32.57 39.42 6.40
CA THR A 28 33.47 39.46 5.24
C THR A 28 32.63 39.46 3.95
N LYS A 29 32.81 40.56 3.20
CA LYS A 29 32.28 40.76 1.85
C LYS A 29 33.00 39.80 0.91
N ALA A 30 32.25 39.00 0.15
CA ALA A 30 32.72 38.41 -1.09
C ALA A 30 31.74 38.78 -2.21
N GLU A 31 32.31 39.34 -3.28
CA GLU A 31 31.63 39.83 -4.48
C GLU A 31 30.93 38.67 -5.21
N ALA A 32 29.70 38.92 -5.58
CA ALA A 32 28.93 38.01 -6.44
C ALA A 32 29.32 38.28 -7.91
N GLN A 33 29.94 37.30 -8.55
CA GLN A 33 29.98 37.21 -10.01
C GLN A 33 28.72 36.48 -10.50
N SER A 34 27.92 37.21 -11.28
CA SER A 34 26.76 36.70 -12.00
C SER A 34 27.24 35.82 -13.17
N THR A 35 26.88 34.55 -13.14
CA THR A 35 26.93 33.69 -14.34
C THR A 35 25.50 33.41 -14.78
N GLU A 36 25.21 33.88 -16.01
CA GLU A 36 23.96 33.58 -16.72
C GLU A 36 23.75 32.07 -16.91
N PRO A 37 22.51 31.56 -16.80
CA PRO A 37 22.22 30.17 -17.08
C PRO A 37 22.30 29.90 -18.60
N PRO A 38 22.78 28.73 -19.02
CA PRO A 38 22.84 28.39 -20.44
C PRO A 38 21.43 28.20 -21.02
N GLN A 39 21.21 28.77 -22.20
CA GLN A 39 19.97 28.61 -22.98
C GLN A 39 19.79 27.17 -23.44
N PRO A 40 18.55 26.69 -23.55
CA PRO A 40 18.27 25.36 -24.04
C PRO A 40 18.53 25.25 -25.55
N VAL A 41 19.31 24.26 -25.92
CA VAL A 41 19.53 23.88 -27.31
C VAL A 41 18.24 23.26 -27.85
N GLU A 42 17.56 23.94 -28.75
CA GLU A 42 16.46 23.38 -29.55
C GLU A 42 17.00 22.30 -30.50
N THR A 43 16.76 21.05 -30.16
CA THR A 43 16.83 19.95 -31.11
C THR A 43 15.50 19.91 -31.87
N ALA A 44 15.49 20.40 -33.09
CA ALA A 44 14.39 20.26 -34.02
C ALA A 44 14.17 18.77 -34.35
N VAL A 45 13.26 18.12 -33.64
CA VAL A 45 12.68 16.82 -34.04
C VAL A 45 11.49 17.12 -34.93
N SER A 46 11.55 16.62 -36.18
CA SER A 46 10.57 16.87 -37.23
C SER A 46 9.14 16.51 -36.78
N THR A 47 8.28 17.53 -36.71
CA THR A 47 6.88 17.46 -36.31
C THR A 47 5.93 16.98 -37.42
N GLU A 48 6.43 16.46 -38.54
CA GLU A 48 5.58 16.03 -39.66
C GLU A 48 5.05 14.57 -39.52
N SER A 49 5.75 13.68 -38.83
CA SER A 49 5.28 12.28 -38.69
C SER A 49 4.19 12.07 -37.64
N SER A 50 4.09 12.93 -36.64
CA SER A 50 3.07 12.81 -35.59
C SER A 50 1.70 13.33 -36.01
N LYS A 51 1.64 14.32 -36.89
CA LYS A 51 0.35 14.89 -37.39
C LYS A 51 -0.37 13.96 -38.38
N ILE A 52 0.37 13.12 -39.12
CA ILE A 52 -0.24 12.18 -40.09
C ILE A 52 -0.89 10.99 -39.35
N VAL A 53 -0.34 10.54 -38.23
CA VAL A 53 -0.89 9.43 -37.43
C VAL A 53 -2.12 9.86 -36.63
N GLU A 54 -2.14 11.08 -36.13
CA GLU A 54 -3.28 11.63 -35.37
C GLU A 54 -4.47 11.92 -36.27
N GLY A 55 -4.26 12.42 -37.48
CA GLY A 55 -5.30 12.62 -38.48
C GLY A 55 -5.94 11.32 -38.97
N SER A 56 -5.16 10.25 -39.10
CA SER A 56 -5.62 8.93 -39.49
C SER A 56 -6.49 8.25 -38.40
N ARG A 57 -6.11 8.36 -37.12
CA ARG A 57 -6.92 7.84 -36.01
C ARG A 57 -8.22 8.60 -35.80
N ALA A 58 -8.20 9.91 -35.96
CA ALA A 58 -9.40 10.73 -35.86
C ALA A 58 -10.37 10.51 -37.02
N ALA A 59 -9.85 10.24 -38.23
CA ALA A 59 -10.67 9.89 -39.39
C ALA A 59 -11.30 8.49 -39.24
N ALA A 60 -10.54 7.50 -38.79
CA ALA A 60 -11.05 6.15 -38.54
C ALA A 60 -12.09 6.11 -37.41
N ALA A 61 -11.90 6.91 -36.37
CA ALA A 61 -12.89 7.06 -35.29
C ALA A 61 -14.19 7.72 -35.75
N ARG A 62 -14.11 8.72 -36.67
CA ARG A 62 -15.28 9.35 -37.24
C ARG A 62 -16.01 8.43 -38.22
N GLU A 63 -15.31 7.62 -38.97
CA GLU A 63 -15.91 6.64 -39.87
C GLU A 63 -16.58 5.49 -39.12
N ALA A 64 -16.03 5.07 -37.98
CA ALA A 64 -16.65 4.08 -37.08
C ALA A 64 -17.93 4.62 -36.42
N VAL A 65 -18.00 5.91 -36.10
CA VAL A 65 -19.19 6.57 -35.53
C VAL A 65 -20.28 6.77 -36.59
N ASN A 66 -19.90 7.01 -37.87
CA ASN A 66 -20.86 7.21 -38.96
C ASN A 66 -21.46 5.89 -39.49
N ASN A 67 -20.92 4.74 -39.13
CA ASN A 67 -21.40 3.40 -39.52
C ASN A 67 -22.25 2.71 -38.43
N LEU A 68 -22.52 3.38 -37.32
CA LEU A 68 -23.51 2.92 -36.35
C LEU A 68 -24.88 3.30 -36.90
N ASP A 69 -25.74 2.30 -37.10
CA ASP A 69 -27.11 2.47 -37.55
C ASP A 69 -27.82 3.44 -36.59
N GLU A 70 -28.12 4.65 -37.09
CA GLU A 70 -28.54 5.79 -36.29
C GLU A 70 -29.94 5.63 -35.68
N THR A 71 -30.64 4.52 -35.95
CA THR A 71 -32.04 4.36 -35.56
C THR A 71 -32.31 3.37 -34.42
N ALA A 72 -31.42 2.42 -34.15
CA ALA A 72 -31.69 1.38 -33.14
C ALA A 72 -31.20 1.70 -31.71
N GLY A 73 -30.36 2.71 -31.53
CA GLY A 73 -29.81 3.08 -30.22
C GLY A 73 -30.31 4.42 -29.66
N MET A 74 -30.93 5.26 -30.50
CA MET A 74 -31.34 6.61 -30.11
C MET A 74 -32.64 6.61 -29.28
N GLU A 75 -33.61 5.75 -29.60
CA GLU A 75 -34.84 5.65 -28.82
C GLU A 75 -34.59 5.10 -27.41
N GLU A 76 -33.70 4.08 -27.24
CA GLU A 76 -33.27 3.59 -25.90
C GLU A 76 -32.42 4.62 -25.16
N LEU A 77 -31.59 5.38 -25.85
CA LEU A 77 -30.78 6.44 -25.23
C LEU A 77 -31.64 7.63 -24.81
N ASP A 78 -32.62 8.01 -25.63
CA ASP A 78 -33.55 9.08 -25.31
C ASP A 78 -34.51 8.69 -24.17
N GLU A 79 -34.96 7.43 -24.10
CA GLU A 79 -35.75 6.90 -22.98
C GLU A 79 -34.92 6.79 -21.68
N MET A 80 -33.65 6.44 -21.79
CA MET A 80 -32.70 6.49 -20.66
C MET A 80 -32.36 7.94 -20.25
N MET A 81 -32.33 8.88 -21.20
CA MET A 81 -32.04 10.28 -20.91
C MET A 81 -33.30 11.05 -20.42
N GLU A 82 -34.50 10.66 -20.81
CA GLU A 82 -35.75 11.19 -20.24
C GLU A 82 -36.02 10.69 -18.83
N ASN A 83 -35.66 9.43 -18.54
CA ASN A 83 -35.74 8.85 -17.18
C ASN A 83 -34.53 9.24 -16.28
N ALA A 84 -33.39 9.55 -16.86
CA ALA A 84 -32.26 10.19 -16.19
C ALA A 84 -32.39 11.70 -16.34
N GLY A 85 -33.41 12.30 -15.74
CA GLY A 85 -33.55 13.76 -15.69
C GLY A 85 -32.19 14.35 -15.31
N ARG A 86 -31.67 15.28 -16.16
CA ARG A 86 -30.36 15.89 -15.99
C ARG A 86 -30.27 16.53 -14.61
N VAL A 87 -29.76 15.79 -13.63
CA VAL A 87 -29.64 16.26 -12.26
C VAL A 87 -28.69 17.45 -12.27
N GLN A 88 -29.21 18.63 -11.89
CA GLN A 88 -28.39 19.83 -11.73
C GLN A 88 -27.26 19.56 -10.72
N VAL A 89 -26.13 20.25 -10.90
CA VAL A 89 -24.94 20.04 -10.00
C VAL A 89 -25.35 20.21 -8.53
N ASP A 90 -26.26 21.14 -8.23
CA ASP A 90 -26.77 21.35 -6.86
C ASP A 90 -27.71 20.23 -6.37
N GLN A 91 -28.24 19.41 -7.27
CA GLN A 91 -29.09 18.26 -6.99
C GLN A 91 -28.27 16.95 -6.94
N LYS A 92 -27.06 16.98 -7.46
CA LYS A 92 -26.12 15.84 -7.39
C LYS A 92 -25.51 15.77 -5.99
N MET A 93 -26.20 15.10 -5.09
CA MET A 93 -25.69 14.91 -3.72
C MET A 93 -24.30 14.24 -3.70
N MET A 94 -24.00 13.37 -4.68
CA MET A 94 -22.69 12.71 -4.83
C MET A 94 -21.57 13.60 -5.40
N ILE A 95 -21.87 14.82 -5.87
CA ILE A 95 -20.86 15.76 -6.42
C ILE A 95 -20.96 17.12 -5.72
N ASN A 96 -21.70 17.22 -4.64
CA ASN A 96 -21.76 18.42 -3.84
C ASN A 96 -20.50 18.49 -2.97
N CYS A 97 -19.54 19.32 -3.37
CA CYS A 97 -18.31 19.56 -2.61
C CYS A 97 -18.54 20.21 -1.22
N LYS A 98 -19.79 20.52 -0.85
CA LYS A 98 -20.17 20.96 0.49
C LYS A 98 -20.66 19.81 1.38
N ALA A 99 -20.90 18.61 0.82
CA ALA A 99 -21.31 17.46 1.59
C ALA A 99 -20.07 16.67 2.05
N ASP A 100 -20.06 16.29 3.30
CA ASP A 100 -19.13 15.31 3.81
C ASP A 100 -19.33 13.99 3.05
N LEU A 101 -18.28 13.43 2.49
CA LEU A 101 -18.29 12.13 1.81
C LEU A 101 -18.92 11.04 2.67
N ASN A 102 -18.74 11.10 3.99
CA ASN A 102 -19.34 10.18 4.95
C ASN A 102 -20.88 10.25 4.99
N GLN A 103 -21.50 11.32 4.45
CA GLN A 103 -22.96 11.49 4.37
C GLN A 103 -23.55 10.99 3.07
N LEU A 104 -22.74 10.63 2.08
CA LEU A 104 -23.16 10.30 0.72
C LEU A 104 -23.53 8.84 0.51
N VAL A 105 -23.09 7.95 1.39
CA VAL A 105 -23.29 6.50 1.27
C VAL A 105 -23.93 5.98 2.56
N PRO A 106 -25.05 5.24 2.48
CA PRO A 106 -25.58 4.55 3.64
C PRO A 106 -24.64 3.38 3.97
N PHE A 107 -23.63 3.63 4.79
CA PHE A 107 -22.68 2.62 5.21
C PHE A 107 -23.36 1.58 6.11
N LYS A 108 -23.18 0.32 5.77
CA LYS A 108 -23.51 -0.79 6.69
C LYS A 108 -22.42 -0.90 7.77
N TYR A 109 -21.16 -0.65 7.38
CA TYR A 109 -20.00 -0.77 8.26
C TYR A 109 -19.16 0.52 8.24
N ASP A 110 -19.60 1.53 8.98
CA ASP A 110 -18.93 2.83 9.10
C ASP A 110 -17.46 2.67 9.52
N TRP A 111 -17.16 1.71 10.38
CA TRP A 111 -15.81 1.41 10.83
C TRP A 111 -14.87 1.02 9.67
N ALA A 112 -15.36 0.26 8.67
CA ALA A 112 -14.55 -0.13 7.50
C ALA A 112 -14.26 1.07 6.59
N TRP A 113 -15.24 1.97 6.42
CA TRP A 113 -15.04 3.20 5.70
C TRP A 113 -14.03 4.13 6.38
N GLN A 114 -14.11 4.26 7.70
CA GLN A 114 -13.14 5.05 8.46
C GLN A 114 -11.72 4.52 8.30
N LYS A 115 -11.52 3.20 8.38
CA LYS A 115 -10.22 2.58 8.13
C LYS A 115 -9.69 2.83 6.71
N TYR A 116 -10.58 2.84 5.70
CA TYR A 116 -10.18 3.23 4.35
C TYR A 116 -9.68 4.68 4.29
N LEU A 117 -10.34 5.60 4.97
CA LEU A 117 -9.90 7.00 5.03
C LEU A 117 -8.56 7.13 5.77
N ASP A 118 -8.42 6.45 6.89
CA ASP A 118 -7.18 6.46 7.68
C ASP A 118 -5.99 5.89 6.88
N GLY A 119 -6.19 4.76 6.20
CA GLY A 119 -5.20 4.18 5.30
C GLY A 119 -4.86 5.11 4.13
N SER A 120 -5.86 5.77 3.54
CA SER A 120 -5.63 6.70 2.44
C SER A 120 -4.89 7.97 2.86
N ALA A 121 -5.01 8.38 4.11
CA ALA A 121 -4.23 9.49 4.67
C ALA A 121 -2.75 9.13 4.91
N ASN A 122 -2.44 7.84 5.02
CA ASN A 122 -1.10 7.33 5.23
C ASN A 122 -0.40 7.10 3.90
N HIS A 123 0.18 8.16 3.33
CA HIS A 123 0.89 8.08 2.06
C HIS A 123 2.40 8.23 2.25
N TRP A 124 3.17 7.33 1.65
CA TRP A 124 4.62 7.36 1.60
C TRP A 124 5.14 6.58 0.40
N MET A 125 6.39 6.82 0.01
CA MET A 125 7.03 6.11 -1.10
C MET A 125 8.45 5.68 -0.72
N PRO A 126 8.87 4.46 -1.07
CA PRO A 126 10.16 3.91 -0.66
C PRO A 126 11.37 4.76 -1.03
N GLN A 127 11.36 5.37 -2.21
CA GLN A 127 12.46 6.17 -2.72
C GLN A 127 12.64 7.54 -2.03
N GLU A 128 11.71 7.95 -1.18
CA GLU A 128 11.84 9.15 -0.36
C GLU A 128 12.77 8.93 0.84
N ILE A 129 13.06 7.68 1.16
CA ILE A 129 13.90 7.30 2.30
C ILE A 129 15.36 7.20 1.88
N ASN A 130 16.23 7.84 2.66
CA ASN A 130 17.65 7.90 2.37
C ASN A 130 18.39 6.64 2.81
N MET A 131 18.91 5.88 1.85
CA MET A 131 19.67 4.65 2.07
C MET A 131 21.19 4.84 2.13
N THR A 132 21.72 6.07 2.02
CA THR A 132 23.17 6.32 1.88
C THR A 132 23.98 5.72 3.02
N ASN A 133 23.56 5.92 4.27
CA ASN A 133 24.24 5.36 5.44
C ASN A 133 24.21 3.84 5.45
N ASP A 134 23.10 3.25 5.06
CA ASP A 134 22.94 1.79 5.00
C ASP A 134 23.86 1.18 3.94
N ILE A 135 23.99 1.84 2.77
CA ILE A 135 24.90 1.43 1.70
C ILE A 135 26.36 1.42 2.19
N VAL A 136 26.78 2.48 2.87
CA VAL A 136 28.14 2.59 3.42
C VAL A 136 28.38 1.48 4.45
N LEU A 137 27.43 1.29 5.37
CA LEU A 137 27.52 0.30 6.43
C LEU A 137 27.52 -1.13 5.88
N TRP A 138 26.68 -1.41 4.87
CA TRP A 138 26.58 -2.70 4.22
C TRP A 138 27.84 -3.09 3.47
N LYS A 139 28.50 -2.14 2.81
CA LYS A 139 29.73 -2.35 2.04
C LYS A 139 31.00 -2.35 2.90
N SER A 140 30.94 -1.86 4.13
CA SER A 140 32.08 -1.87 5.06
C SER A 140 32.31 -3.28 5.61
N GLU A 141 33.57 -3.71 5.68
CA GLU A 141 33.94 -5.01 6.27
C GLU A 141 33.57 -5.08 7.76
N ASP A 142 33.76 -3.99 8.50
CA ASP A 142 33.52 -3.90 9.94
C ASP A 142 32.15 -3.30 10.31
N GLY A 143 31.31 -2.98 9.32
CA GLY A 143 30.04 -2.26 9.53
C GLY A 143 28.99 -3.11 10.22
N LEU A 144 28.80 -4.33 9.75
CA LEU A 144 27.83 -5.31 10.26
C LEU A 144 28.54 -6.64 10.53
N THR A 145 28.11 -7.32 11.58
CA THR A 145 28.49 -8.71 11.80
C THR A 145 27.82 -9.61 10.76
N GLU A 146 28.36 -10.83 10.58
CA GLU A 146 27.76 -11.81 9.68
C GLU A 146 26.31 -12.16 10.10
N ASP A 147 26.03 -12.29 11.38
CA ASP A 147 24.68 -12.53 11.90
C ASP A 147 23.73 -11.36 11.56
N GLU A 148 24.17 -10.11 11.65
CA GLU A 148 23.37 -8.94 11.28
C GLU A 148 23.07 -8.92 9.78
N ARG A 149 24.03 -9.28 8.92
CA ARG A 149 23.83 -9.43 7.47
C ARG A 149 22.82 -10.53 7.16
N VAL A 150 22.92 -11.67 7.83
CA VAL A 150 21.98 -12.79 7.70
C VAL A 150 20.55 -12.36 8.13
N ILE A 151 20.43 -11.58 9.21
CA ILE A 151 19.13 -11.04 9.65
C ILE A 151 18.52 -10.17 8.56
N VAL A 152 19.25 -9.20 8.00
CA VAL A 152 18.75 -8.32 6.94
C VAL A 152 18.33 -9.13 5.72
N LYS A 153 19.20 -10.00 5.19
CA LYS A 153 18.90 -10.81 4.01
C LYS A 153 17.65 -11.68 4.20
N ARG A 154 17.55 -12.40 5.32
CA ARG A 154 16.42 -13.31 5.59
C ARG A 154 15.11 -12.57 5.79
N ASN A 155 15.13 -11.38 6.40
CA ASN A 155 13.93 -10.57 6.52
C ASN A 155 13.48 -10.08 5.16
N LEU A 156 14.36 -9.50 4.34
CA LEU A 156 14.02 -9.07 2.99
C LEU A 156 13.49 -10.24 2.13
N GLY A 157 14.14 -11.41 2.19
CA GLY A 157 13.68 -12.61 1.47
C GLY A 157 12.33 -13.15 1.96
N PHE A 158 12.03 -13.03 3.26
CA PHE A 158 10.73 -13.42 3.80
C PHE A 158 9.63 -12.43 3.39
N PHE A 159 9.82 -11.14 3.61
CA PHE A 159 8.81 -10.12 3.35
C PHE A 159 8.49 -10.00 1.87
N SER A 160 9.49 -9.98 0.98
CA SER A 160 9.25 -9.92 -0.47
C SER A 160 8.33 -11.05 -0.98
N THR A 161 8.38 -12.22 -0.34
CA THR A 161 7.50 -13.34 -0.68
C THR A 161 6.16 -13.23 0.02
N ALA A 162 6.16 -12.84 1.30
CA ALA A 162 4.97 -12.83 2.14
C ALA A 162 3.95 -11.80 1.64
N ASP A 163 4.38 -10.57 1.36
CA ASP A 163 3.50 -9.50 0.86
C ASP A 163 2.93 -9.82 -0.52
N SER A 164 3.70 -10.49 -1.38
CA SER A 164 3.17 -11.01 -2.64
C SER A 164 2.07 -12.07 -2.43
N LEU A 165 2.19 -12.91 -1.40
CA LEU A 165 1.13 -13.87 -1.05
C LEU A 165 -0.09 -13.15 -0.47
N VAL A 166 0.09 -12.13 0.36
CA VAL A 166 -1.00 -11.31 0.92
C VAL A 166 -1.73 -10.60 -0.21
N ALA A 167 -1.03 -9.88 -1.09
CA ALA A 167 -1.62 -9.18 -2.23
C ALA A 167 -2.45 -10.13 -3.11
N ASN A 168 -1.93 -11.30 -3.43
CA ASN A 168 -2.67 -12.31 -4.18
C ASN A 168 -3.91 -12.81 -3.44
N ASN A 169 -3.83 -13.05 -2.13
CA ASN A 169 -4.97 -13.45 -1.31
C ASN A 169 -6.06 -12.36 -1.28
N LEU A 170 -5.66 -11.10 -1.15
CA LEU A 170 -6.60 -9.97 -1.16
C LEU A 170 -7.36 -9.87 -2.49
N VAL A 171 -6.63 -9.88 -3.60
CA VAL A 171 -7.20 -9.63 -4.94
C VAL A 171 -7.96 -10.84 -5.48
N LEU A 172 -7.37 -12.03 -5.38
CA LEU A 172 -7.93 -13.24 -6.01
C LEU A 172 -9.00 -13.92 -5.16
N ALA A 173 -8.99 -13.76 -3.84
CA ALA A 173 -9.92 -14.39 -2.92
C ALA A 173 -10.80 -13.38 -2.19
N LEU A 174 -10.24 -12.59 -1.28
CA LEU A 174 -11.02 -11.79 -0.35
C LEU A 174 -11.89 -10.73 -1.03
N TYR A 175 -11.35 -10.00 -2.01
CA TYR A 175 -12.12 -8.99 -2.76
C TYR A 175 -13.36 -9.57 -3.44
N ARG A 176 -13.27 -10.81 -3.92
CA ARG A 176 -14.40 -11.53 -4.55
C ARG A 176 -15.43 -12.00 -3.52
N LEU A 177 -14.98 -12.52 -2.39
CA LEU A 177 -15.80 -13.15 -1.38
C LEU A 177 -16.43 -12.13 -0.40
N ILE A 178 -15.74 -11.08 -0.07
CA ILE A 178 -16.25 -9.97 0.76
C ILE A 178 -16.89 -8.95 -0.17
N THR A 179 -18.23 -8.92 -0.21
CA THR A 179 -18.97 -8.12 -1.20
C THR A 179 -19.41 -6.74 -0.70
N ASN A 180 -19.27 -6.47 0.59
CA ASN A 180 -19.62 -5.18 1.17
C ASN A 180 -18.74 -4.06 0.58
N PRO A 181 -19.32 -2.94 0.10
CA PRO A 181 -18.58 -1.90 -0.59
C PRO A 181 -17.49 -1.25 0.26
N GLU A 182 -17.73 -0.94 1.52
CA GLU A 182 -16.79 -0.28 2.41
C GLU A 182 -15.58 -1.18 2.69
N CYS A 183 -15.83 -2.46 2.94
CA CYS A 183 -14.76 -3.45 3.12
C CYS A 183 -13.94 -3.62 1.83
N ARG A 184 -14.59 -3.60 0.66
CA ARG A 184 -13.89 -3.67 -0.64
C ARG A 184 -13.01 -2.47 -0.89
N GLN A 185 -13.44 -1.26 -0.52
CA GLN A 185 -12.59 -0.06 -0.62
C GLN A 185 -11.32 -0.22 0.22
N TYR A 186 -11.46 -0.72 1.45
CA TYR A 186 -10.30 -0.99 2.30
C TYR A 186 -9.37 -2.08 1.71
N ILE A 187 -9.92 -3.19 1.24
CA ILE A 187 -9.14 -4.28 0.61
C ILE A 187 -8.34 -3.78 -0.60
N LEU A 188 -8.92 -2.89 -1.42
CA LEU A 188 -8.20 -2.26 -2.53
C LEU A 188 -7.07 -1.35 -2.03
N ARG A 189 -7.33 -0.59 -0.98
CA ARG A 189 -6.30 0.25 -0.36
C ARG A 189 -5.17 -0.60 0.22
N GLN A 190 -5.49 -1.65 0.96
CA GLN A 190 -4.51 -2.60 1.49
C GLN A 190 -3.69 -3.23 0.35
N SER A 191 -4.34 -3.65 -0.74
CA SER A 191 -3.62 -4.23 -1.90
C SER A 191 -2.61 -3.25 -2.53
N LEU A 192 -2.91 -1.94 -2.49
CA LEU A 192 -1.95 -0.92 -2.93
C LEU A 192 -0.78 -0.79 -1.94
N GLU A 193 -1.04 -0.85 -0.64
CA GLU A 193 -0.02 -0.81 0.40
C GLU A 193 0.94 -2.00 0.27
N GLU A 194 0.44 -3.21 0.02
CA GLU A 194 1.26 -4.40 -0.25
C GLU A 194 2.18 -4.22 -1.48
N ALA A 195 1.70 -3.52 -2.50
CA ALA A 195 2.54 -3.20 -3.66
C ALA A 195 3.64 -2.20 -3.31
N ILE A 196 3.36 -1.21 -2.44
CA ILE A 196 4.37 -0.27 -1.92
C ILE A 196 5.39 -1.01 -1.05
N HIS A 197 4.96 -1.94 -0.20
CA HIS A 197 5.84 -2.77 0.63
C HIS A 197 6.78 -3.61 -0.22
N THR A 198 6.26 -4.28 -1.23
CA THR A 198 7.09 -5.05 -2.20
C THR A 198 8.12 -4.15 -2.86
N HIS A 199 7.75 -2.94 -3.28
CA HIS A 199 8.68 -1.96 -3.83
C HIS A 199 9.72 -1.52 -2.79
N ALA A 200 9.35 -1.36 -1.52
CA ALA A 200 10.29 -1.00 -0.46
C ALA A 200 11.37 -2.07 -0.26
N TYR A 201 11.01 -3.34 -0.28
CA TYR A 201 11.99 -4.43 -0.17
C TYR A 201 12.91 -4.47 -1.39
N GLN A 202 12.36 -4.32 -2.59
CA GLN A 202 13.17 -4.24 -3.81
C GLN A 202 14.12 -3.05 -3.76
N TYR A 203 13.64 -1.87 -3.35
CA TYR A 203 14.46 -0.67 -3.20
C TYR A 203 15.61 -0.87 -2.19
N CYS A 204 15.37 -1.58 -1.08
CA CYS A 204 16.42 -1.97 -0.14
C CYS A 204 17.44 -2.91 -0.78
N ILE A 205 17.00 -3.96 -1.48
CA ILE A 205 17.85 -4.97 -2.12
C ILE A 205 18.76 -4.31 -3.18
N GLU A 206 18.20 -3.51 -4.06
CA GLU A 206 18.92 -2.78 -5.11
C GLU A 206 19.90 -1.77 -4.52
N SER A 207 19.47 -0.94 -3.54
CA SER A 207 20.30 0.07 -2.89
C SER A 207 21.54 -0.54 -2.22
N LEU A 208 21.36 -1.67 -1.56
CA LEU A 208 22.44 -2.38 -0.88
C LEU A 208 23.33 -3.18 -1.85
N GLY A 209 22.91 -3.37 -3.10
CA GLY A 209 23.60 -4.15 -4.11
C GLY A 209 23.61 -5.64 -3.79
N MET A 210 22.52 -6.16 -3.25
CA MET A 210 22.33 -7.60 -3.00
C MET A 210 21.99 -8.33 -4.29
N ASP A 211 22.28 -9.62 -4.34
CA ASP A 211 21.84 -10.49 -5.42
C ASP A 211 20.32 -10.74 -5.27
N GLU A 212 19.54 -10.21 -6.20
CA GLU A 212 18.09 -10.36 -6.21
C GLU A 212 17.68 -11.83 -6.33
N GLY A 213 18.41 -12.62 -7.13
CA GLY A 213 18.17 -14.04 -7.29
C GLY A 213 18.36 -14.81 -5.97
N GLU A 214 19.40 -14.47 -5.17
CA GLU A 214 19.61 -15.05 -3.83
C GLU A 214 18.42 -14.71 -2.92
N ILE A 215 18.05 -13.42 -2.86
CA ILE A 215 17.01 -12.95 -1.92
C ILE A 215 15.64 -13.52 -2.29
N PHE A 216 15.23 -13.40 -3.54
CA PHE A 216 13.90 -13.87 -3.98
C PHE A 216 13.76 -15.40 -4.01
N ASN A 217 14.87 -16.17 -4.04
CA ASN A 217 14.81 -17.62 -3.93
C ASN A 217 14.79 -18.16 -2.50
N MET A 218 14.94 -17.29 -1.47
CA MET A 218 14.97 -17.72 -0.08
C MET A 218 13.71 -18.47 0.37
N TYR A 219 12.57 -18.22 -0.23
CA TYR A 219 11.33 -18.96 0.06
C TYR A 219 11.40 -20.44 -0.35
N ARG A 220 12.37 -20.84 -1.20
CA ARG A 220 12.64 -22.23 -1.60
C ARG A 220 13.83 -22.79 -0.86
N GLU A 221 14.88 -22.01 -0.72
CA GLU A 221 16.20 -22.48 -0.27
C GLU A 221 16.38 -22.37 1.25
N VAL A 222 15.76 -21.38 1.90
CA VAL A 222 15.89 -21.18 3.34
C VAL A 222 14.73 -21.84 4.09
N PRO A 223 14.97 -22.93 4.85
CA PRO A 223 13.89 -23.76 5.40
C PRO A 223 12.91 -23.01 6.30
N CYS A 224 13.34 -21.99 7.04
CA CYS A 224 12.43 -21.20 7.89
C CYS A 224 11.51 -20.30 7.07
N VAL A 225 11.99 -19.72 5.99
CA VAL A 225 11.19 -18.89 5.05
C VAL A 225 10.23 -19.79 4.28
N ALA A 226 10.72 -20.90 3.73
CA ALA A 226 9.93 -21.89 3.00
C ALA A 226 8.75 -22.42 3.82
N ARG A 227 8.95 -22.72 5.09
CA ARG A 227 7.88 -23.21 5.99
C ARG A 227 6.80 -22.17 6.24
N LYS A 228 7.16 -20.90 6.43
CA LYS A 228 6.20 -19.80 6.60
C LYS A 228 5.37 -19.59 5.34
N ALA A 229 6.02 -19.52 4.16
CA ALA A 229 5.34 -19.38 2.88
C ALA A 229 4.38 -20.56 2.61
N SER A 230 4.84 -21.80 2.78
CA SER A 230 4.01 -23.00 2.60
C SER A 230 2.84 -23.06 3.58
N TRP A 231 3.01 -22.54 4.80
CA TRP A 231 1.96 -22.46 5.78
C TRP A 231 0.84 -21.51 5.32
N GLY A 232 1.18 -20.32 4.82
CA GLY A 232 0.23 -19.35 4.28
C GLY A 232 -0.54 -19.91 3.08
N LEU A 233 0.17 -20.50 2.10
CA LEU A 233 -0.44 -21.10 0.91
C LEU A 233 -1.50 -22.15 1.21
N LYS A 234 -1.40 -22.87 2.33
CA LYS A 234 -2.40 -23.84 2.76
C LYS A 234 -3.80 -23.24 2.90
N TYR A 235 -3.90 -22.00 3.33
CA TYR A 235 -5.18 -21.33 3.59
C TYR A 235 -5.72 -20.54 2.39
N THR A 236 -4.91 -20.32 1.35
CA THR A 236 -5.34 -19.61 0.14
C THR A 236 -5.83 -20.54 -0.97
N LYS A 237 -5.28 -21.74 -1.04
CA LYS A 237 -5.45 -22.64 -2.20
C LYS A 237 -6.91 -22.87 -2.59
N GLU A 238 -7.77 -23.15 -1.62
CA GLU A 238 -9.17 -23.46 -1.88
C GLU A 238 -10.00 -22.23 -2.18
N ILE A 239 -9.82 -21.16 -1.40
CA ILE A 239 -10.63 -19.94 -1.54
C ILE A 239 -10.23 -19.08 -2.75
N SER A 240 -9.04 -19.32 -3.33
CA SER A 240 -8.60 -18.67 -4.57
C SER A 240 -9.15 -19.35 -5.82
N ASP A 241 -9.77 -20.54 -5.70
CA ASP A 241 -10.46 -21.17 -6.81
C ASP A 241 -11.60 -20.26 -7.30
N PRO A 242 -11.67 -19.92 -8.60
CA PRO A 242 -12.73 -19.08 -9.16
C PRO A 242 -14.14 -19.60 -8.89
N ASP A 243 -14.30 -20.91 -8.78
CA ASP A 243 -15.58 -21.58 -8.53
C ASP A 243 -15.94 -21.68 -7.05
N PHE A 244 -15.00 -21.38 -6.14
CA PHE A 244 -15.27 -21.36 -4.70
C PHE A 244 -16.29 -20.28 -4.35
N LYS A 245 -17.31 -20.65 -3.57
CA LYS A 245 -18.38 -19.75 -3.11
C LYS A 245 -18.61 -19.97 -1.63
N THR A 246 -18.89 -18.90 -0.93
CA THR A 246 -19.40 -18.90 0.45
C THR A 246 -20.90 -19.18 0.46
N GLY A 247 -21.46 -19.46 1.64
CA GLY A 247 -22.90 -19.66 1.84
C GLY A 247 -23.26 -21.05 2.42
N THR A 248 -22.27 -21.88 2.71
CA THR A 248 -22.42 -23.07 3.55
C THR A 248 -21.54 -22.96 4.77
N GLU A 249 -21.91 -23.63 5.87
CA GLU A 249 -21.13 -23.61 7.11
C GLU A 249 -19.65 -23.98 6.87
N GLU A 250 -19.38 -24.94 5.99
CA GLU A 250 -18.04 -25.41 5.68
C GLU A 250 -17.25 -24.36 4.91
N THR A 251 -17.81 -23.78 3.85
CA THR A 251 -17.15 -22.78 3.02
C THR A 251 -16.96 -21.46 3.77
N ASP A 252 -17.91 -21.09 4.62
CA ASP A 252 -17.82 -19.90 5.47
C ASP A 252 -16.71 -20.07 6.53
N LYS A 253 -16.57 -21.26 7.13
CA LYS A 253 -15.44 -21.60 8.00
C LYS A 253 -14.10 -21.60 7.28
N GLN A 254 -14.04 -21.96 5.99
CA GLN A 254 -12.81 -21.87 5.20
C GLN A 254 -12.39 -20.42 4.99
N LEU A 255 -13.33 -19.53 4.63
CA LEU A 255 -13.07 -18.10 4.54
C LEU A 255 -12.60 -17.54 5.90
N LEU A 256 -13.27 -17.87 6.98
CA LEU A 256 -12.91 -17.42 8.32
C LEU A 256 -11.50 -17.88 8.74
N LYS A 257 -11.14 -19.13 8.45
CA LYS A 257 -9.78 -19.65 8.68
C LYS A 257 -8.73 -18.90 7.88
N ASN A 258 -9.04 -18.52 6.62
CA ASN A 258 -8.15 -17.72 5.81
C ASN A 258 -7.94 -16.33 6.44
N LEU A 259 -9.00 -15.63 6.82
CA LEU A 259 -8.93 -14.32 7.47
C LEU A 259 -8.06 -14.36 8.72
N ILE A 260 -8.27 -15.36 9.59
CA ILE A 260 -7.47 -15.54 10.81
C ILE A 260 -6.00 -15.84 10.45
N ALA A 261 -5.76 -16.71 9.47
CA ALA A 261 -4.42 -17.10 9.08
C ALA A 261 -3.62 -15.91 8.50
N PHE A 262 -4.22 -15.08 7.68
CA PHE A 262 -3.54 -13.94 7.08
C PHE A 262 -3.45 -12.76 8.05
N TYR A 263 -4.56 -12.21 8.50
CA TYR A 263 -4.54 -11.01 9.33
C TYR A 263 -3.94 -11.22 10.73
N CYS A 264 -4.29 -12.31 11.42
CA CYS A 264 -3.82 -12.50 12.79
C CYS A 264 -2.46 -13.19 12.85
N VAL A 265 -2.19 -14.18 11.99
CA VAL A 265 -0.97 -14.99 12.10
C VAL A 265 0.13 -14.49 11.16
N LEU A 266 -0.15 -14.29 9.87
CA LEU A 266 0.86 -13.84 8.94
C LEU A 266 1.25 -12.38 9.20
N GLU A 267 0.29 -11.46 9.08
CA GLU A 267 0.53 -10.02 9.28
C GLU A 267 0.71 -9.67 10.77
N GLY A 268 -0.05 -10.32 11.67
CA GLY A 268 0.00 -10.02 13.11
C GLY A 268 1.17 -10.66 13.86
N ILE A 269 1.61 -11.87 13.50
CA ILE A 269 2.68 -12.59 14.24
C ILE A 269 3.95 -12.68 13.40
N PHE A 270 3.89 -13.21 12.19
CA PHE A 270 5.11 -13.49 11.43
C PHE A 270 5.81 -12.19 11.01
N PHE A 271 5.07 -11.17 10.60
CA PHE A 271 5.62 -9.88 10.23
C PHE A 271 6.23 -9.16 11.42
N TYR A 272 5.53 -9.09 12.54
CA TYR A 272 6.03 -8.43 13.74
C TYR A 272 7.31 -9.07 14.29
N CYS A 273 7.48 -10.39 14.14
CA CYS A 273 8.75 -11.05 14.46
C CYS A 273 9.91 -10.54 13.59
N GLY A 274 9.67 -10.25 12.32
CA GLY A 274 10.65 -9.67 11.41
C GLY A 274 10.90 -8.19 11.70
N PHE A 275 9.85 -7.41 11.89
CA PHE A 275 9.94 -5.98 12.20
C PHE A 275 10.79 -5.72 13.43
N THR A 276 10.59 -6.47 14.50
CA THR A 276 11.37 -6.29 15.74
C THR A 276 12.87 -6.49 15.52
N GLN A 277 13.27 -7.37 14.61
CA GLN A 277 14.68 -7.60 14.29
C GLN A 277 15.29 -6.39 13.58
N ILE A 278 14.67 -5.90 12.51
CA ILE A 278 15.16 -4.74 11.74
C ILE A 278 15.12 -3.47 12.59
N LEU A 279 14.00 -3.21 13.27
CA LEU A 279 13.86 -2.02 14.11
C LEU A 279 14.86 -2.03 15.30
N SER A 280 15.22 -3.20 15.84
CA SER A 280 16.26 -3.29 16.87
C SER A 280 17.66 -2.90 16.34
N MET A 281 17.93 -3.12 15.05
CA MET A 281 19.15 -2.62 14.41
C MET A 281 19.11 -1.10 14.26
N GLY A 282 18.00 -0.55 13.81
CA GLY A 282 17.80 0.91 13.71
C GLY A 282 18.01 1.63 15.04
N ARG A 283 17.51 1.06 16.15
CA ARG A 283 17.75 1.60 17.50
C ARG A 283 19.22 1.61 17.93
N ARG A 284 20.05 0.82 17.29
CA ARG A 284 21.51 0.78 17.49
C ARG A 284 22.27 1.61 16.45
N ASN A 285 21.57 2.47 15.70
CA ASN A 285 22.10 3.25 14.58
C ASN A 285 22.72 2.39 13.47
N LYS A 286 22.18 1.18 13.25
CA LYS A 286 22.56 0.29 12.15
C LYS A 286 21.37 0.12 11.21
N MET A 287 21.63 0.17 9.91
CA MET A 287 20.58 0.01 8.87
C MET A 287 19.37 0.94 9.11
N THR A 288 19.68 2.22 9.33
CA THR A 288 18.66 3.22 9.73
C THR A 288 17.67 3.53 8.62
N GLY A 289 18.10 3.57 7.35
CA GLY A 289 17.22 3.75 6.21
C GLY A 289 16.31 2.53 6.02
N THR A 290 16.85 1.32 6.09
CA THR A 290 16.05 0.07 6.11
C THR A 290 15.05 0.08 7.26
N ALA A 291 15.50 0.45 8.47
CA ALA A 291 14.61 0.52 9.63
C ALA A 291 13.49 1.56 9.45
N GLU A 292 13.75 2.67 8.79
CA GLU A 292 12.73 3.68 8.46
C GLU A 292 11.70 3.15 7.47
N GLN A 293 12.12 2.42 6.41
CA GLN A 293 11.20 1.70 5.52
C GLN A 293 10.26 0.80 6.34
N PHE A 294 10.84 -0.01 7.24
CA PHE A 294 10.09 -0.93 8.07
C PHE A 294 9.18 -0.24 9.11
N GLN A 295 9.45 0.99 9.51
CA GLN A 295 8.53 1.77 10.37
C GLN A 295 7.26 2.16 9.61
N TYR A 296 7.38 2.58 8.35
CA TYR A 296 6.22 2.89 7.52
C TYR A 296 5.40 1.63 7.22
N ILE A 297 6.07 0.54 6.85
CA ILE A 297 5.42 -0.76 6.64
C ILE A 297 4.70 -1.22 7.91
N LEU A 298 5.34 -1.21 9.06
CA LEU A 298 4.72 -1.59 10.35
C LEU A 298 3.45 -0.78 10.65
N ARG A 299 3.42 0.50 10.30
CA ARG A 299 2.24 1.34 10.49
C ARG A 299 1.08 0.87 9.62
N ASP A 300 1.35 0.56 8.34
CA ASP A 300 0.35 0.03 7.42
C ASP A 300 -0.13 -1.34 7.89
N GLU A 301 0.77 -2.25 8.26
CA GLU A 301 0.42 -3.57 8.79
C GLU A 301 -0.40 -3.52 10.08
N SER A 302 -0.17 -2.50 10.91
CA SER A 302 -1.01 -2.30 12.10
C SER A 302 -2.47 -1.99 11.73
N MET A 303 -2.69 -1.25 10.66
CA MET A 303 -4.03 -0.99 10.14
C MET A 303 -4.65 -2.24 9.51
N HIS A 304 -3.86 -3.03 8.77
CA HIS A 304 -4.30 -4.30 8.17
C HIS A 304 -4.78 -5.28 9.24
N VAL A 305 -3.97 -5.53 10.25
CA VAL A 305 -4.33 -6.41 11.39
C VAL A 305 -5.62 -5.95 12.08
N ASN A 306 -5.73 -4.65 12.35
CA ASN A 306 -6.92 -4.09 12.98
C ASN A 306 -8.18 -4.24 12.11
N PHE A 307 -8.06 -4.01 10.79
CA PHE A 307 -9.16 -4.25 9.86
C PHE A 307 -9.58 -5.72 9.86
N GLY A 308 -8.61 -6.63 9.77
CA GLY A 308 -8.88 -8.07 9.79
C GLY A 308 -9.57 -8.54 11.06
N ILE A 309 -9.14 -8.03 12.23
CA ILE A 309 -9.77 -8.32 13.51
C ILE A 309 -11.23 -7.84 13.54
N ASP A 310 -11.50 -6.64 13.02
CA ASP A 310 -12.87 -6.10 12.98
C ASP A 310 -13.76 -6.88 12.02
N VAL A 311 -13.24 -7.29 10.85
CA VAL A 311 -13.97 -8.19 9.91
C VAL A 311 -14.29 -9.52 10.59
N ILE A 312 -13.32 -10.14 11.26
CA ILE A 312 -13.50 -11.42 11.95
C ILE A 312 -14.55 -11.28 13.06
N ASN A 313 -14.48 -10.21 13.86
CA ASN A 313 -15.46 -9.94 14.90
C ASN A 313 -16.86 -9.67 14.34
N GLN A 314 -16.95 -8.95 13.22
CA GLN A 314 -18.23 -8.70 12.55
C GLN A 314 -18.85 -10.02 12.03
N ILE A 315 -18.05 -10.87 11.41
CA ILE A 315 -18.50 -12.22 10.98
C ILE A 315 -18.99 -13.03 12.19
N LYS A 316 -18.28 -12.97 13.32
CA LYS A 316 -18.66 -13.65 14.56
C LYS A 316 -20.02 -13.19 15.10
N ILE A 317 -20.26 -11.87 15.05
CA ILE A 317 -21.54 -11.29 15.51
C ILE A 317 -22.68 -11.73 14.59
N GLU A 318 -22.48 -11.68 13.27
CA GLU A 318 -23.51 -12.00 12.28
C GLU A 318 -23.75 -13.52 12.13
N ASN A 319 -22.73 -14.33 12.43
CA ASN A 319 -22.75 -15.79 12.21
C ASN A 319 -22.24 -16.55 13.44
N PRO A 320 -22.93 -16.48 14.61
CA PRO A 320 -22.45 -17.09 15.84
C PRO A 320 -22.34 -18.63 15.76
N HIS A 321 -23.00 -19.26 14.79
CA HIS A 321 -22.94 -20.71 14.57
C HIS A 321 -21.63 -21.21 13.96
N LEU A 322 -20.77 -20.30 13.48
CA LEU A 322 -19.47 -20.65 12.90
C LEU A 322 -18.35 -20.83 13.95
N TRP A 323 -18.64 -20.58 15.24
CA TRP A 323 -17.66 -20.60 16.36
C TRP A 323 -17.86 -21.79 17.28
#